data_c9ee20c75ae9763ee93c2fb068430b89
#
_entry.id   c9ee20c75ae9763ee93c2fb068430b89
#
_cell.length_a   1.000
_cell.length_b   1.000
_cell.length_c   1.000
_cell.angle_alpha   90.00
_cell.angle_beta   90.00
_cell.angle_gamma   90.00
#
_symmetry.space_group_name_H-M   'P 1'
#
loop_
_entity.id
_entity.type
_entity.pdbx_description
1 polymer ?
#
loop_
_entity_poly.entity_id
_entity_poly.type
_entity_poly.pdbx_seq_one_letter_code
_entity_poly.pdbx_strand_id
1 'polypeptide(L)'
;DRCFNNETSSIIGFPICLSDEFVLTTVIVDFHDEGYAIVRTKDVVDVYSKESDSFNEQICISEGLQEKIHQEYVKEINSLKQIFLQLNDYDGFICIQCEQQLEKCSFYMGKIVAIEDDTVRFKDVGMDGVWDDEVHDIPYEDITQISYGDNYSKMYYKYVSK
;
A
#
# COMPACT_ATOMS: atom_id res chain seq x y z
N ASP A 1 10.41 -9.75 1.27
CA ASP A 1 10.91 -9.37 -0.06
C ASP A 1 9.92 -9.75 -1.15
N ARG A 2 9.80 -8.91 -2.16
CA ARG A 2 9.02 -9.14 -3.39
C ARG A 2 9.95 -9.00 -4.59
N CYS A 3 9.67 -9.71 -5.67
CA CYS A 3 10.50 -9.66 -6.88
C CYS A 3 9.63 -9.42 -8.11
N PHE A 4 9.94 -8.35 -8.87
CA PHE A 4 9.32 -8.03 -10.15
C PHE A 4 10.42 -7.70 -11.16
N ASN A 5 10.33 -8.26 -12.36
CA ASN A 5 11.26 -7.99 -13.45
C ASN A 5 12.76 -8.10 -13.06
N ASN A 6 13.11 -9.08 -12.19
CA ASN A 6 14.43 -9.28 -11.60
C ASN A 6 14.89 -8.17 -10.61
N GLU A 7 14.03 -7.26 -10.23
CA GLU A 7 14.28 -6.31 -9.16
C GLU A 7 13.59 -6.78 -7.87
N THR A 8 14.32 -6.72 -6.76
CA THR A 8 13.78 -7.10 -5.44
C THR A 8 13.48 -5.84 -4.66
N SER A 9 12.26 -5.74 -4.15
CA SER A 9 11.85 -4.71 -3.21
C SER A 9 11.57 -5.31 -1.84
N SER A 10 11.92 -4.61 -0.77
CA SER A 10 11.71 -5.03 0.61
C SER A 10 10.70 -4.12 1.30
N ILE A 11 9.78 -4.71 2.05
CA ILE A 11 8.92 -3.98 2.98
C ILE A 11 9.35 -4.38 4.38
N ILE A 12 9.66 -3.39 5.21
CA ILE A 12 9.97 -3.57 6.62
C ILE A 12 8.76 -3.12 7.41
N GLY A 13 8.27 -3.96 8.33
CA GLY A 13 7.10 -3.65 9.13
C GLY A 13 6.62 -4.82 9.96
N PHE A 14 5.53 -4.61 10.66
CA PHE A 14 4.85 -5.64 11.45
C PHE A 14 3.69 -6.21 10.65
N PRO A 15 3.67 -7.53 10.36
CA PRO A 15 2.53 -8.15 9.70
C PRO A 15 1.29 -8.07 10.59
N ILE A 16 0.14 -7.77 9.99
CA ILE A 16 -1.14 -7.57 10.67
C ILE A 16 -2.09 -8.70 10.37
N CYS A 17 -2.28 -8.98 9.10
CA CYS A 17 -3.24 -9.97 8.62
C CYS A 17 -2.73 -10.68 7.37
N LEU A 18 -3.07 -11.95 7.25
CA LEU A 18 -2.74 -12.82 6.13
C LEU A 18 -4.00 -13.50 5.63
N SER A 19 -4.20 -13.49 4.32
CA SER A 19 -5.18 -14.32 3.62
C SER A 19 -4.46 -15.22 2.59
N ASP A 20 -5.21 -16.02 1.87
CA ASP A 20 -4.65 -16.84 0.79
C ASP A 20 -4.03 -15.99 -0.32
N GLU A 21 -4.57 -14.80 -0.56
CA GLU A 21 -4.15 -13.93 -1.67
C GLU A 21 -3.34 -12.71 -1.25
N PHE A 22 -3.46 -12.25 0.00
CA PHE A 22 -2.89 -10.96 0.42
C PHE A 22 -2.24 -11.01 1.80
N VAL A 23 -1.26 -10.11 1.98
CA VAL A 23 -0.66 -9.77 3.28
C VAL A 23 -0.89 -8.28 3.53
N LEU A 24 -1.44 -7.93 4.68
CA LEU A 24 -1.47 -6.58 5.22
C LEU A 24 -0.35 -6.42 6.25
N THR A 25 0.45 -5.38 6.11
CA THR A 25 1.55 -5.06 7.05
C THR A 25 1.62 -3.56 7.29
N THR A 26 2.16 -3.17 8.45
CA THR A 26 2.66 -1.79 8.63
C THR A 26 3.87 -1.58 7.71
N VAL A 27 4.20 -0.32 7.42
CA VAL A 27 5.42 0.05 6.72
C VAL A 27 6.25 0.95 7.63
N ILE A 28 7.52 0.59 7.83
CA ILE A 28 8.46 1.33 8.67
C ILE A 28 9.68 1.68 7.81
N VAL A 29 10.01 2.96 7.74
CA VAL A 29 11.20 3.45 7.06
C VAL A 29 11.98 4.33 8.03
N ASP A 30 13.26 3.99 8.27
CA ASP A 30 14.14 4.74 9.16
C ASP A 30 13.51 5.06 10.54
N PHE A 31 12.82 4.08 11.12
CA PHE A 31 12.08 4.18 12.39
C PHE A 31 10.90 5.17 12.38
N HIS A 32 10.34 5.45 11.19
CA HIS A 32 9.12 6.25 11.05
C HIS A 32 7.97 5.38 10.53
N ASP A 33 6.76 5.72 10.99
CA ASP A 33 5.52 5.14 10.48
C ASP A 33 5.24 5.68 9.08
N GLU A 34 5.27 4.78 8.10
CA GLU A 34 4.91 5.04 6.70
C GLU A 34 3.62 4.30 6.31
N GLY A 35 2.70 4.18 7.27
CA GLY A 35 1.36 3.65 7.05
C GLY A 35 1.33 2.15 6.81
N TYR A 36 0.55 1.73 5.84
CA TYR A 36 0.21 0.33 5.60
C TYR A 36 0.40 -0.06 4.14
N ALA A 37 0.80 -1.29 3.92
CA ALA A 37 0.85 -1.91 2.60
C ALA A 37 0.07 -3.21 2.57
N ILE A 38 -0.68 -3.43 1.49
CA ILE A 38 -1.34 -4.68 1.15
C ILE A 38 -0.67 -5.20 -0.12
N VAL A 39 -0.07 -6.37 -0.04
CA VAL A 39 0.66 -6.99 -1.14
C VAL A 39 0.08 -8.38 -1.43
N ARG A 40 0.25 -8.86 -2.67
CA ARG A 40 -0.16 -10.21 -3.04
C ARG A 40 0.77 -11.24 -2.42
N THR A 41 0.22 -12.28 -1.82
CA THR A 41 0.99 -13.39 -1.25
C THR A 41 1.87 -14.07 -2.31
N LYS A 42 1.35 -14.23 -3.54
CA LYS A 42 2.09 -14.84 -4.67
C LYS A 42 3.36 -14.08 -5.07
N ASP A 43 3.43 -12.78 -4.78
CA ASP A 43 4.55 -11.91 -5.16
C ASP A 43 5.61 -11.84 -4.05
N VAL A 44 5.33 -12.41 -2.87
CA VAL A 44 6.28 -12.50 -1.75
C VAL A 44 7.23 -13.67 -2.01
N VAL A 45 8.51 -13.38 -2.17
CA VAL A 45 9.54 -14.39 -2.46
C VAL A 45 10.32 -14.82 -1.23
N ASP A 46 10.40 -13.97 -0.21
CA ASP A 46 11.08 -14.28 1.03
C ASP A 46 10.53 -13.48 2.21
N VAL A 47 10.47 -14.11 3.37
CA VAL A 47 10.12 -13.47 4.65
C VAL A 47 11.17 -13.89 5.67
N TYR A 48 11.91 -12.93 6.18
CA TYR A 48 12.99 -13.20 7.12
C TYR A 48 13.09 -12.15 8.20
N SER A 49 13.71 -12.52 9.29
CA SER A 49 14.21 -11.64 10.33
C SER A 49 15.66 -12.03 10.63
N LYS A 50 16.55 -11.08 10.68
CA LYS A 50 17.97 -11.29 11.01
C LYS A 50 18.20 -11.04 12.50
N GLU A 51 19.27 -11.60 13.04
CA GLU A 51 19.66 -11.37 14.43
C GLU A 51 19.92 -9.88 14.71
N SER A 52 20.45 -9.14 13.70
CA SER A 52 20.61 -7.68 13.76
C SER A 52 19.28 -6.92 13.85
N ASP A 53 18.19 -7.51 13.40
CA ASP A 53 16.88 -6.83 13.35
C ASP A 53 16.23 -6.77 14.74
N SER A 54 16.66 -7.61 15.67
CA SER A 54 16.16 -7.62 17.06
C SER A 54 16.37 -6.27 17.77
N PHE A 55 17.48 -5.58 17.51
CA PHE A 55 17.74 -4.26 18.06
C PHE A 55 16.83 -3.20 17.43
N ASN A 56 16.66 -3.24 16.11
CA ASN A 56 15.77 -2.34 15.39
C ASN A 56 14.29 -2.55 15.81
N GLU A 57 13.90 -3.80 16.02
CA GLU A 57 12.57 -4.15 16.53
C GLU A 57 12.34 -3.55 17.92
N GLN A 58 13.31 -3.65 18.84
CA GLN A 58 13.23 -3.03 20.15
C GLN A 58 13.07 -1.51 20.08
N ILE A 59 13.77 -0.83 19.16
CA ILE A 59 13.57 0.59 18.92
C ILE A 59 12.16 0.86 18.46
N CYS A 60 11.67 0.14 17.45
CA CYS A 60 10.30 0.32 16.93
C CYS A 60 9.23 0.11 18.02
N ILE A 61 9.41 -0.89 18.88
CA ILE A 61 8.51 -1.14 20.02
C ILE A 61 8.58 0.01 21.02
N SER A 62 9.78 0.48 21.37
CA SER A 62 9.98 1.57 22.33
C SER A 62 9.40 2.91 21.84
N GLU A 63 9.43 3.15 20.52
CA GLU A 63 8.83 4.32 19.89
C GLU A 63 7.33 4.14 19.60
N GLY A 64 6.72 3.03 20.02
CA GLY A 64 5.28 2.78 19.89
C GLY A 64 4.83 2.41 18.47
N LEU A 65 5.75 2.12 17.54
CA LEU A 65 5.39 1.79 16.15
C LEU A 65 4.63 0.46 16.05
N GLN A 66 4.85 -0.46 16.99
CA GLN A 66 4.11 -1.72 17.03
C GLN A 66 2.61 -1.52 17.29
N GLU A 67 2.22 -0.46 17.99
CA GLU A 67 0.79 -0.18 18.27
C GLU A 67 -0.01 0.11 17.01
N LYS A 68 0.66 0.41 15.88
CA LYS A 68 0.03 0.62 14.58
C LYS A 68 -0.66 -0.61 14.03
N ILE A 69 -0.30 -1.81 14.46
CA ILE A 69 -0.99 -3.06 14.08
C ILE A 69 -2.47 -3.10 14.50
N HIS A 70 -2.88 -2.23 15.43
CA HIS A 70 -4.27 -2.14 15.90
C HIS A 70 -5.02 -0.91 15.35
N GLN A 71 -4.37 -0.12 14.51
CA GLN A 71 -4.91 1.14 13.97
C GLN A 71 -5.20 1.05 12.46
N GLU A 72 -5.07 -0.14 11.88
CA GLU A 72 -5.32 -0.37 10.47
C GLU A 72 -6.77 -0.05 10.09
N TYR A 73 -6.96 0.61 8.95
CA TYR A 73 -8.28 0.94 8.43
C TYR A 73 -8.94 -0.26 7.74
N VAL A 74 -8.15 -1.01 6.96
CA VAL A 74 -8.62 -2.23 6.28
C VAL A 74 -8.54 -3.42 7.24
N LYS A 75 -9.65 -4.13 7.41
CA LYS A 75 -9.79 -5.28 8.33
C LYS A 75 -9.86 -6.62 7.61
N GLU A 76 -10.38 -6.62 6.39
CA GLU A 76 -10.61 -7.83 5.61
C GLU A 76 -9.90 -7.74 4.26
N ILE A 77 -9.06 -8.72 3.96
CA ILE A 77 -8.19 -8.73 2.78
C ILE A 77 -8.38 -9.99 1.90
N ASN A 78 -9.62 -10.48 1.78
CA ASN A 78 -9.88 -11.69 1.01
C ASN A 78 -9.95 -11.46 -0.51
N SER A 79 -10.21 -10.23 -0.96
CA SER A 79 -10.21 -9.84 -2.38
C SER A 79 -9.92 -8.35 -2.55
N LEU A 80 -9.43 -7.95 -3.73
CA LEU A 80 -9.21 -6.53 -4.05
C LEU A 80 -10.50 -5.72 -3.98
N LYS A 81 -11.61 -6.28 -4.48
CA LYS A 81 -12.91 -5.63 -4.38
C LYS A 81 -13.28 -5.30 -2.92
N GLN A 82 -13.09 -6.25 -2.01
CA GLN A 82 -13.37 -6.06 -0.58
C GLN A 82 -12.43 -5.03 0.06
N ILE A 83 -11.16 -5.03 -0.32
CA ILE A 83 -10.18 -4.04 0.12
C ILE A 83 -10.60 -2.64 -0.33
N PHE A 84 -10.94 -2.47 -1.62
CA PHE A 84 -11.36 -1.17 -2.15
C PHE A 84 -12.70 -0.69 -1.58
N LEU A 85 -13.64 -1.58 -1.30
CA LEU A 85 -14.89 -1.21 -0.62
C LEU A 85 -14.65 -0.62 0.77
N GLN A 86 -13.67 -1.13 1.51
CA GLN A 86 -13.28 -0.55 2.79
C GLN A 86 -12.54 0.79 2.60
N LEU A 87 -11.64 0.88 1.61
CA LEU A 87 -10.86 2.09 1.35
C LEU A 87 -11.66 3.21 0.68
N ASN A 88 -12.86 2.94 0.17
CA ASN A 88 -13.69 3.95 -0.51
C ASN A 88 -14.01 5.16 0.38
N ASP A 89 -14.22 4.92 1.66
CA ASP A 89 -14.54 5.95 2.66
C ASP A 89 -13.29 6.42 3.44
N TYR A 90 -12.10 5.99 3.04
CA TYR A 90 -10.86 6.40 3.69
C TYR A 90 -10.60 7.89 3.51
N ASP A 91 -10.40 8.61 4.64
CA ASP A 91 -10.10 10.04 4.64
C ASP A 91 -8.61 10.30 4.38
N GLY A 92 -8.17 10.05 3.16
CA GLY A 92 -6.79 10.20 2.71
C GLY A 92 -6.64 9.80 1.24
N PHE A 93 -5.46 9.96 0.69
CA PHE A 93 -5.11 9.36 -0.59
C PHE A 93 -4.67 7.91 -0.40
N ILE A 94 -4.96 7.12 -1.42
CA ILE A 94 -4.53 5.73 -1.56
C ILE A 94 -3.48 5.70 -2.67
N CYS A 95 -2.47 4.85 -2.51
CA CYS A 95 -1.50 4.59 -3.56
C CYS A 95 -1.72 3.18 -4.12
N ILE A 96 -1.68 3.05 -5.45
CA ILE A 96 -1.78 1.77 -6.16
C ILE A 96 -0.52 1.61 -7.01
N GLN A 97 0.12 0.45 -6.92
CA GLN A 97 1.28 0.10 -7.72
C GLN A 97 0.96 -1.07 -8.64
N CYS A 98 1.40 -0.97 -9.90
CA CYS A 98 1.28 -2.00 -10.93
C CYS A 98 2.69 -2.26 -11.49
N GLU A 99 3.45 -3.15 -10.82
CA GLU A 99 4.89 -3.36 -11.05
C GLU A 99 5.19 -4.44 -12.11
N GLN A 100 4.18 -5.23 -12.52
CA GLN A 100 4.37 -6.35 -13.45
C GLN A 100 4.45 -5.92 -14.93
N GLN A 101 4.07 -4.71 -15.27
CA GLN A 101 4.09 -4.22 -16.64
C GLN A 101 5.51 -3.81 -17.03
N LEU A 102 6.13 -4.57 -17.93
CA LEU A 102 7.53 -4.40 -18.38
C LEU A 102 7.86 -3.02 -18.96
N GLU A 103 6.88 -2.30 -19.47
CA GLU A 103 7.09 -1.00 -20.14
C GLU A 103 6.61 0.20 -19.30
N LYS A 104 5.80 -0.03 -18.26
CA LYS A 104 5.27 1.01 -17.38
C LYS A 104 5.02 0.42 -15.99
N CYS A 105 6.00 0.54 -15.10
CA CYS A 105 5.68 0.52 -13.68
C CYS A 105 4.76 1.72 -13.43
N SER A 106 3.47 1.45 -13.27
CA SER A 106 2.50 2.50 -13.03
C SER A 106 2.27 2.67 -11.53
N PHE A 107 2.39 3.89 -11.08
CA PHE A 107 2.08 4.32 -9.72
C PHE A 107 0.95 5.35 -9.80
N TYR A 108 -0.11 5.12 -9.06
CA TYR A 108 -1.25 6.01 -8.95
C TYR A 108 -1.42 6.44 -7.51
N MET A 109 -1.71 7.72 -7.27
CA MET A 109 -2.01 8.26 -5.95
C MET A 109 -3.25 9.14 -6.03
N GLY A 110 -4.29 8.85 -5.25
CA GLY A 110 -5.52 9.65 -5.32
C GLY A 110 -6.72 8.98 -4.68
N LYS A 111 -7.85 8.99 -5.39
CA LYS A 111 -9.16 8.56 -4.87
C LYS A 111 -9.84 7.54 -5.77
N ILE A 112 -10.59 6.63 -5.14
CA ILE A 112 -11.51 5.72 -5.81
C ILE A 112 -12.68 6.53 -6.36
N VAL A 113 -13.06 6.25 -7.61
CA VAL A 113 -14.23 6.83 -8.27
C VAL A 113 -15.36 5.79 -8.36
N ALA A 114 -15.01 4.54 -8.70
CA ALA A 114 -15.95 3.42 -8.74
C ALA A 114 -15.21 2.10 -8.52
N ILE A 115 -15.93 1.10 -8.06
CA ILE A 115 -15.42 -0.24 -7.77
C ILE A 115 -16.27 -1.23 -8.57
N GLU A 116 -15.65 -1.86 -9.56
CA GLU A 116 -16.29 -2.84 -10.43
C GLU A 116 -15.92 -4.27 -9.97
N ASP A 117 -16.30 -5.29 -10.71
CA ASP A 117 -16.05 -6.68 -10.33
C ASP A 117 -14.57 -7.08 -10.47
N ASP A 118 -13.88 -6.55 -11.47
CA ASP A 118 -12.49 -6.88 -11.82
C ASP A 118 -11.59 -5.65 -12.03
N THR A 119 -12.12 -4.45 -11.75
CA THR A 119 -11.44 -3.18 -12.05
C THR A 119 -11.79 -2.15 -10.99
N VAL A 120 -10.84 -1.31 -10.62
CA VAL A 120 -11.09 -0.08 -9.87
C VAL A 120 -10.93 1.13 -10.77
N ARG A 121 -11.91 2.03 -10.76
CA ARG A 121 -11.82 3.33 -11.42
C ARG A 121 -11.23 4.33 -10.47
N PHE A 122 -10.13 4.95 -10.86
CA PHE A 122 -9.29 5.72 -9.97
C PHE A 122 -8.95 7.10 -10.54
N LYS A 123 -9.09 8.12 -9.74
CA LYS A 123 -8.70 9.49 -10.06
C LYS A 123 -7.33 9.76 -9.47
N ASP A 124 -6.35 9.95 -10.33
CA ASP A 124 -4.96 10.15 -9.97
C ASP A 124 -4.62 11.63 -9.73
N VAL A 125 -3.58 11.86 -8.95
CA VAL A 125 -2.96 13.17 -8.72
C VAL A 125 -1.50 13.12 -9.16
N GLY A 126 -1.15 13.99 -10.09
CA GLY A 126 0.22 14.14 -10.56
C GLY A 126 1.18 14.67 -9.47
N MET A 127 2.47 14.47 -9.70
CA MET A 127 3.52 14.97 -8.79
C MET A 127 3.54 16.51 -8.66
N ASP A 128 2.90 17.21 -9.55
CA ASP A 128 2.69 18.67 -9.51
C ASP A 128 1.48 19.09 -8.66
N GLY A 129 0.79 18.11 -8.06
CA GLY A 129 -0.40 18.34 -7.24
C GLY A 129 -1.66 18.64 -8.05
N VAL A 130 -1.65 18.38 -9.34
CA VAL A 130 -2.80 18.59 -10.23
C VAL A 130 -3.51 17.25 -10.44
N TRP A 131 -4.85 17.27 -10.36
CA TRP A 131 -5.65 16.10 -10.69
C TRP A 131 -5.52 15.78 -12.18
N ASP A 132 -5.29 14.51 -12.50
CA ASP A 132 -5.37 14.06 -13.89
C ASP A 132 -6.76 14.36 -14.47
N ASP A 133 -6.84 14.77 -15.72
CA ASP A 133 -8.13 15.00 -16.38
C ASP A 133 -8.88 13.69 -16.61
N GLU A 134 -8.17 12.58 -16.77
CA GLU A 134 -8.75 11.25 -17.00
C GLU A 134 -9.00 10.50 -15.67
N VAL A 135 -9.91 9.53 -15.75
CA VAL A 135 -10.12 8.50 -14.72
C VAL A 135 -9.50 7.21 -15.26
N HIS A 136 -8.60 6.63 -14.50
CA HIS A 136 -7.92 5.40 -14.86
C HIS A 136 -8.75 4.18 -14.49
N ASP A 137 -8.97 3.29 -15.43
CA ASP A 137 -9.53 1.96 -15.19
C ASP A 137 -8.35 1.00 -14.94
N ILE A 138 -8.16 0.60 -13.68
CA ILE A 138 -7.03 -0.23 -13.23
C ILE A 138 -7.53 -1.65 -13.02
N PRO A 139 -7.17 -2.61 -13.89
CA PRO A 139 -7.54 -4.01 -13.72
C PRO A 139 -6.96 -4.58 -12.43
N TYR A 140 -7.73 -5.38 -11.71
CA TYR A 140 -7.25 -5.99 -10.46
C TYR A 140 -6.03 -6.87 -10.68
N GLU A 141 -5.93 -7.55 -11.82
CA GLU A 141 -4.80 -8.42 -12.13
C GLU A 141 -3.46 -7.68 -12.20
N ASP A 142 -3.47 -6.39 -12.56
CA ASP A 142 -2.27 -5.55 -12.69
C ASP A 142 -1.79 -5.02 -11.33
N ILE A 143 -2.66 -4.95 -10.32
CA ILE A 143 -2.34 -4.36 -9.02
C ILE A 143 -1.44 -5.31 -8.22
N THR A 144 -0.27 -4.84 -7.84
CA THR A 144 0.72 -5.58 -7.06
C THR A 144 0.79 -5.11 -5.61
N GLN A 145 0.50 -3.84 -5.36
CA GLN A 145 0.47 -3.26 -4.02
C GLN A 145 -0.59 -2.16 -3.91
N ILE A 146 -1.23 -2.11 -2.75
CA ILE A 146 -2.03 -0.97 -2.31
C ILE A 146 -1.38 -0.45 -1.03
N SER A 147 -1.17 0.87 -0.92
CA SER A 147 -0.71 1.49 0.32
C SER A 147 -1.56 2.71 0.69
N TYR A 148 -1.60 3.00 1.98
CA TYR A 148 -2.34 4.13 2.52
C TYR A 148 -1.75 4.57 3.86
N GLY A 149 -1.95 5.85 4.21
CA GLY A 149 -1.55 6.38 5.50
C GLY A 149 -0.04 6.68 5.61
N ASP A 150 0.71 6.68 4.52
CA ASP A 150 2.10 7.12 4.46
C ASP A 150 2.22 8.65 4.50
N ASN A 151 3.40 9.15 4.85
CA ASN A 151 3.61 10.59 4.96
C ASN A 151 3.51 11.31 3.61
N TYR A 152 3.95 10.66 2.53
CA TYR A 152 3.90 11.25 1.19
C TYR A 152 2.45 11.50 0.75
N SER A 153 1.60 10.50 0.78
CA SER A 153 0.19 10.61 0.41
C SER A 153 -0.59 11.55 1.32
N LYS A 154 -0.30 11.57 2.63
CA LYS A 154 -0.89 12.52 3.59
C LYS A 154 -0.57 13.97 3.25
N MET A 155 0.68 14.25 2.85
CA MET A 155 1.08 15.62 2.47
C MET A 155 0.36 16.07 1.21
N TYR A 156 0.28 15.23 0.18
CA TYR A 156 -0.49 15.53 -1.02
C TYR A 156 -1.97 15.75 -0.69
N TYR A 157 -2.59 14.85 0.05
CA TYR A 157 -3.99 14.98 0.45
C TYR A 157 -4.27 16.31 1.18
N LYS A 158 -3.36 16.72 2.05
CA LYS A 158 -3.48 17.99 2.80
C LYS A 158 -3.47 19.23 1.89
N TYR A 159 -2.75 19.20 0.77
CA TYR A 159 -2.56 20.37 -0.07
C TYR A 159 -3.35 20.35 -1.38
N VAL A 160 -3.66 19.17 -1.91
CA VAL A 160 -4.41 19.01 -3.17
C VAL A 160 -5.92 19.04 -2.94
N SER A 161 -6.43 18.47 -1.87
CA SER A 161 -7.88 18.38 -1.59
C SER A 161 -8.50 19.68 -1.07
N LYS A 162 -7.81 20.79 -1.16
CA LYS A 162 -8.32 22.13 -0.90
C LYS A 162 -8.56 22.86 -2.20
#